data_09b9ff6a2ef83c819385b7a58eeb09de
#
_entry.id   09b9ff6a2ef83c819385b7a58eeb09de
#
_cell.length_a   1.000
_cell.length_b   1.000
_cell.length_c   1.000
_cell.angle_alpha   90.00
_cell.angle_beta   90.00
_cell.angle_gamma   90.00
#
_symmetry.space_group_name_H-M   'P 1'
#
loop_
_entity.id
_entity.type
_entity.pdbx_description
1 polymer ?
#
loop_
_entity_poly.entity_id
_entity_poly.type
_entity_poly.pdbx_seq_one_letter_code
_entity_poly.pdbx_strand_id
1 'polypeptide(L)'
;MRILVIGVGGTHVKVLATGHKQWLVFPSGPKMTPAKMVAAVRAATAGWKYDAVSIGYPGAVVHGRPIIEPRHLASGWVGFDFKKAFGRPVKIVNDAAMQALGSYQGGRMLFLGLGTGLGSALIVDNVLEPMELARLPYKKGRTYEEYVGLAGLERQGKHKWRHQVNEVVEQLKSAVQADYVVLGGGNARLLKKL
;
A
#
# COMPACT_ATOMS: atom_id res chain seq x y z
N MET A 1 21.73 5.07 8.43
CA MET A 1 21.29 4.02 7.48
C MET A 1 20.49 4.66 6.37
N ARG A 2 20.87 4.45 5.12
CA ARG A 2 20.15 4.92 3.92
C ARG A 2 19.28 3.81 3.40
N ILE A 3 18.02 4.10 3.14
CA ILE A 3 17.02 3.09 2.73
C ILE A 3 16.56 3.40 1.32
N LEU A 4 16.54 2.37 0.47
CA LEU A 4 15.83 2.39 -0.81
C LEU A 4 14.41 1.89 -0.57
N VAL A 5 13.42 2.74 -0.82
CA VAL A 5 11.99 2.43 -0.68
C VAL A 5 11.42 2.14 -2.05
N ILE A 6 10.75 1.01 -2.21
CA ILE A 6 10.13 0.55 -3.44
C ILE A 6 8.65 0.28 -3.18
N GLY A 7 7.78 1.09 -3.76
CA GLY A 7 6.34 0.85 -3.76
C GLY A 7 5.94 0.10 -5.02
N VAL A 8 5.56 -1.16 -4.90
CA VAL A 8 5.12 -1.99 -6.03
C VAL A 8 3.61 -1.87 -6.16
N GLY A 9 3.15 -1.29 -7.26
CA GLY A 9 1.73 -1.21 -7.60
C GLY A 9 1.39 -1.98 -8.86
N GLY A 10 0.11 -2.24 -9.09
CA GLY A 10 -0.36 -2.97 -10.27
C GLY A 10 -0.14 -2.23 -11.60
N THR A 11 0.05 -0.89 -11.57
CA THR A 11 0.26 -0.05 -12.77
C THR A 11 1.62 0.62 -12.80
N HIS A 12 2.21 0.91 -11.64
CA HIS A 12 3.49 1.58 -11.52
C HIS A 12 4.30 1.05 -10.36
N VAL A 13 5.61 1.02 -10.52
CA VAL A 13 6.58 0.92 -9.42
C VAL A 13 7.10 2.33 -9.14
N LYS A 14 7.15 2.70 -7.86
CA LYS A 14 7.68 3.97 -7.37
C LYS A 14 8.90 3.72 -6.52
N VAL A 15 9.95 4.49 -6.71
CA VAL A 15 11.22 4.29 -6.01
C VAL A 15 11.73 5.60 -5.46
N LEU A 16 12.16 5.59 -4.20
CA LEU A 16 12.82 6.72 -3.54
C LEU A 16 13.92 6.21 -2.63
N ALA A 17 14.98 6.95 -2.47
CA ALA A 17 16.01 6.64 -1.47
C ALA A 17 16.24 7.79 -0.51
N THR A 18 16.72 7.49 0.69
CA THR A 18 17.16 8.48 1.68
C THR A 18 18.11 9.49 1.04
N GLY A 19 17.81 10.78 1.17
CA GLY A 19 18.59 11.88 0.60
C GLY A 19 18.16 12.30 -0.83
N HIS A 20 17.29 11.54 -1.49
CA HIS A 20 16.70 11.92 -2.77
C HIS A 20 15.33 12.56 -2.58
N LYS A 21 15.04 13.61 -3.35
CA LYS A 21 13.78 14.37 -3.25
C LYS A 21 12.74 13.97 -4.30
N GLN A 22 13.18 13.36 -5.40
CA GLN A 22 12.31 13.02 -6.53
C GLN A 22 12.11 11.51 -6.61
N TRP A 23 10.85 11.12 -6.74
CA TRP A 23 10.47 9.74 -7.02
C TRP A 23 10.84 9.34 -8.45
N LEU A 24 11.43 8.18 -8.59
CA LEU A 24 11.47 7.49 -9.87
C LEU A 24 10.20 6.65 -10.00
N VAL A 25 9.56 6.75 -11.16
CA VAL A 25 8.31 6.02 -11.44
C VAL A 25 8.44 5.35 -12.79
N PHE A 26 8.15 4.07 -12.86
CA PHE A 26 8.11 3.32 -14.11
C PHE A 26 6.92 2.36 -14.17
N PRO A 27 6.45 2.00 -15.39
CA PRO A 27 5.30 1.13 -15.55
C PRO A 27 5.52 -0.25 -14.94
N SER A 28 4.48 -0.83 -14.37
CA SER A 28 4.37 -2.24 -13.99
C SER A 28 3.25 -2.90 -14.81
N GLY A 29 2.55 -3.89 -14.24
CA GLY A 29 1.41 -4.54 -14.89
C GLY A 29 1.60 -6.04 -15.06
N PRO A 30 0.71 -6.70 -15.84
CA PRO A 30 0.60 -8.16 -15.87
C PRO A 30 1.85 -8.93 -16.31
N LYS A 31 2.83 -8.24 -16.91
CA LYS A 31 4.11 -8.83 -17.35
C LYS A 31 5.27 -8.56 -16.38
N MET A 32 5.03 -7.85 -15.27
CA MET A 32 6.07 -7.50 -14.29
C MET A 32 6.31 -8.67 -13.33
N THR A 33 7.42 -9.37 -13.52
CA THR A 33 7.92 -10.37 -12.57
C THR A 33 8.80 -9.70 -11.51
N PRO A 34 9.06 -10.34 -10.34
CA PRO A 34 9.98 -9.80 -9.34
C PRO A 34 11.39 -9.59 -9.89
N ALA A 35 11.89 -10.48 -10.74
CA ALA A 35 13.20 -10.32 -11.36
C ALA A 35 13.27 -9.09 -12.28
N LYS A 36 12.24 -8.85 -13.10
CA LYS A 36 12.14 -7.65 -13.93
C LYS A 36 12.06 -6.38 -13.08
N MET A 37 11.28 -6.40 -12.00
CA MET A 37 11.19 -5.26 -11.08
C MET A 37 12.56 -4.96 -10.47
N VAL A 38 13.27 -5.96 -9.96
CA VAL A 38 14.62 -5.78 -9.39
C VAL A 38 15.58 -5.20 -10.42
N ALA A 39 15.59 -5.76 -11.64
CA ALA A 39 16.46 -5.28 -12.73
C ALA A 39 16.17 -3.81 -13.07
N ALA A 40 14.88 -3.44 -13.22
CA ALA A 40 14.47 -2.08 -13.51
C ALA A 40 14.85 -1.10 -12.38
N VAL A 41 14.63 -1.50 -11.11
CA VAL A 41 15.03 -0.69 -9.95
C VAL A 41 16.54 -0.48 -9.93
N ARG A 42 17.34 -1.55 -10.09
CA ARG A 42 18.80 -1.44 -10.08
C ARG A 42 19.30 -0.54 -11.21
N ALA A 43 18.74 -0.65 -12.41
CA ALA A 43 19.11 0.21 -13.53
C ALA A 43 18.75 1.69 -13.24
N ALA A 44 17.54 1.94 -12.75
CA ALA A 44 17.05 3.29 -12.44
C ALA A 44 17.79 3.94 -11.27
N THR A 45 18.33 3.14 -10.34
CA THR A 45 19.06 3.62 -9.15
C THR A 45 20.58 3.41 -9.27
N ALA A 46 21.10 3.27 -10.49
CA ALA A 46 22.55 3.15 -10.73
C ALA A 46 23.27 4.37 -10.13
N GLY A 47 24.27 4.12 -9.29
CA GLY A 47 24.99 5.18 -8.57
C GLY A 47 24.34 5.67 -7.26
N TRP A 48 23.12 5.26 -6.94
CA TRP A 48 22.52 5.57 -5.64
C TRP A 48 23.16 4.72 -4.52
N LYS A 49 23.39 5.35 -3.37
CA LYS A 49 23.99 4.67 -2.21
C LYS A 49 22.89 4.37 -1.19
N TYR A 50 22.62 3.09 -0.93
CA TYR A 50 21.68 2.62 0.08
C TYR A 50 22.23 1.38 0.80
N ASP A 51 21.84 1.23 2.05
CA ASP A 51 22.33 0.18 2.96
C ASP A 51 21.31 -0.96 3.09
N ALA A 52 20.01 -0.65 2.92
CA ALA A 52 18.89 -1.58 3.01
C ALA A 52 17.78 -1.21 2.00
N VAL A 53 16.90 -2.18 1.73
CA VAL A 53 15.73 -2.01 0.83
C VAL A 53 14.45 -2.26 1.61
N SER A 54 13.46 -1.41 1.43
CA SER A 54 12.09 -1.59 1.93
C SER A 54 11.14 -1.72 0.74
N ILE A 55 10.35 -2.80 0.69
CA ILE A 55 9.42 -3.09 -0.41
C ILE A 55 7.99 -3.06 0.11
N GLY A 56 7.16 -2.17 -0.44
CA GLY A 56 5.70 -2.20 -0.30
C GLY A 56 5.12 -3.13 -1.36
N TYR A 57 4.54 -4.23 -0.93
CA TYR A 57 4.04 -5.31 -1.76
C TYR A 57 2.51 -5.24 -1.90
N PRO A 58 1.93 -5.37 -3.11
CA PRO A 58 0.49 -5.28 -3.32
C PRO A 58 -0.21 -6.63 -3.03
N GLY A 59 -0.16 -7.07 -1.79
CA GLY A 59 -0.74 -8.33 -1.34
C GLY A 59 -0.37 -8.63 0.11
N ALA A 60 -0.86 -9.78 0.61
CA ALA A 60 -0.60 -10.18 1.99
C ALA A 60 0.87 -10.55 2.19
N VAL A 61 1.42 -10.04 3.30
CA VAL A 61 2.81 -10.27 3.74
C VAL A 61 2.77 -10.76 5.18
N VAL A 62 3.36 -11.93 5.43
CA VAL A 62 3.48 -12.53 6.76
C VAL A 62 4.96 -12.75 7.07
N HIS A 63 5.41 -12.31 8.23
CA HIS A 63 6.82 -12.38 8.64
C HIS A 63 7.80 -11.88 7.58
N GLY A 64 7.44 -10.78 6.90
CA GLY A 64 8.26 -10.17 5.85
C GLY A 64 8.32 -10.96 4.54
N ARG A 65 7.39 -11.89 4.31
CA ARG A 65 7.32 -12.72 3.08
C ARG A 65 5.96 -12.58 2.41
N PRO A 66 5.91 -12.32 1.10
CA PRO A 66 4.68 -12.45 0.32
C PRO A 66 4.13 -13.87 0.43
N ILE A 67 2.83 -14.02 0.73
CA ILE A 67 2.16 -15.33 0.86
C ILE A 67 1.11 -15.58 -0.23
N ILE A 68 0.79 -14.57 -1.02
CA ILE A 68 -0.18 -14.64 -2.12
C ILE A 68 0.43 -13.90 -3.31
N GLU A 69 0.28 -14.43 -4.52
CA GLU A 69 0.69 -13.75 -5.75
C GLU A 69 -0.15 -12.47 -6.00
N PRO A 70 0.43 -11.39 -6.54
CA PRO A 70 -0.26 -10.14 -6.75
C PRO A 70 -1.24 -10.22 -7.92
N ARG A 71 -2.46 -9.71 -7.76
CA ARG A 71 -3.53 -9.85 -8.76
C ARG A 71 -3.24 -9.20 -10.13
N HIS A 72 -2.45 -8.14 -10.13
CA HIS A 72 -2.25 -7.28 -11.33
C HIS A 72 -0.81 -7.32 -11.86
N LEU A 73 -0.01 -8.25 -11.39
CA LEU A 73 1.37 -8.48 -11.82
C LEU A 73 1.53 -9.92 -12.29
N ALA A 74 2.68 -10.24 -12.92
CA ALA A 74 3.03 -11.62 -13.21
C ALA A 74 3.29 -12.40 -11.91
N SER A 75 3.24 -13.71 -11.98
CA SER A 75 3.56 -14.62 -10.87
C SER A 75 5.06 -14.70 -10.56
N GLY A 76 5.40 -15.44 -9.51
CA GLY A 76 6.77 -15.71 -9.07
C GLY A 76 7.25 -14.78 -7.95
N TRP A 77 6.35 -14.05 -7.29
CA TRP A 77 6.67 -13.18 -6.16
C TRP A 77 6.75 -13.93 -4.84
N VAL A 78 5.91 -14.95 -4.68
CA VAL A 78 5.95 -15.84 -3.51
C VAL A 78 7.23 -16.68 -3.58
N GLY A 79 8.01 -16.65 -2.51
CA GLY A 79 9.29 -17.37 -2.43
C GLY A 79 10.47 -16.72 -3.15
N PHE A 80 10.30 -15.56 -3.82
CA PHE A 80 11.42 -14.88 -4.48
C PHE A 80 12.41 -14.30 -3.44
N ASP A 81 13.69 -14.57 -3.64
CA ASP A 81 14.76 -14.11 -2.76
C ASP A 81 15.22 -12.69 -3.12
N PHE A 82 14.47 -11.70 -2.60
CA PHE A 82 14.79 -10.29 -2.79
C PHE A 82 16.13 -9.89 -2.13
N LYS A 83 16.49 -10.53 -1.01
CA LYS A 83 17.77 -10.26 -0.33
C LYS A 83 18.96 -10.62 -1.23
N LYS A 84 18.91 -11.80 -1.83
CA LYS A 84 19.93 -12.24 -2.81
C LYS A 84 19.93 -11.34 -4.05
N ALA A 85 18.76 -11.01 -4.58
CA ALA A 85 18.61 -10.23 -5.80
C ALA A 85 19.11 -8.78 -5.68
N PHE A 86 18.92 -8.13 -4.51
CA PHE A 86 19.45 -6.78 -4.24
C PHE A 86 20.88 -6.81 -3.66
N GLY A 87 21.34 -7.93 -3.10
CA GLY A 87 22.62 -8.02 -2.38
C GLY A 87 22.65 -7.17 -1.11
N ARG A 88 21.48 -6.89 -0.52
CA ARG A 88 21.28 -6.03 0.65
C ARG A 88 20.20 -6.62 1.56
N PRO A 89 20.15 -6.22 2.85
CA PRO A 89 19.00 -6.50 3.70
C PRO A 89 17.71 -5.95 3.09
N VAL A 90 16.66 -6.77 3.06
CA VAL A 90 15.35 -6.39 2.51
C VAL A 90 14.28 -6.61 3.58
N LYS A 91 13.42 -5.60 3.78
CA LYS A 91 12.17 -5.71 4.54
C LYS A 91 11.00 -5.55 3.58
N ILE A 92 10.05 -6.48 3.62
CA ILE A 92 8.84 -6.44 2.81
C ILE A 92 7.66 -6.23 3.74
N VAL A 93 6.81 -5.28 3.41
CA VAL A 93 5.54 -5.02 4.09
C VAL A 93 4.44 -4.90 3.04
N ASN A 94 3.18 -5.00 3.43
CA ASN A 94 2.06 -4.66 2.55
C ASN A 94 2.14 -3.19 2.12
N ASP A 95 1.65 -2.85 0.93
CA ASP A 95 1.74 -1.49 0.36
C ASP A 95 0.94 -0.45 1.16
N ALA A 96 -0.21 -0.81 1.71
CA ALA A 96 -0.96 0.05 2.62
C ALA A 96 -0.20 0.26 3.94
N ALA A 97 0.41 -0.80 4.48
CA ALA A 97 1.25 -0.73 5.67
C ALA A 97 2.47 0.20 5.47
N MET A 98 3.10 0.16 4.29
CA MET A 98 4.18 1.08 3.95
C MET A 98 3.72 2.54 3.91
N GLN A 99 2.56 2.82 3.32
CA GLN A 99 1.98 4.16 3.29
C GLN A 99 1.60 4.63 4.69
N ALA A 100 1.04 3.74 5.51
CA ALA A 100 0.70 4.02 6.91
C ALA A 100 1.93 4.45 7.70
N LEU A 101 3.03 3.72 7.61
CA LEU A 101 4.30 4.06 8.28
C LEU A 101 4.82 5.45 7.87
N GLY A 102 4.67 5.81 6.60
CA GLY A 102 5.11 7.11 6.09
C GLY A 102 4.24 8.30 6.52
N SER A 103 3.04 8.04 7.06
CA SER A 103 2.07 9.07 7.48
C SER A 103 1.82 9.09 8.99
N TYR A 104 2.44 8.20 9.74
CA TYR A 104 2.24 8.06 11.18
C TYR A 104 2.83 9.23 11.98
N GLN A 105 2.06 9.74 12.95
CA GLN A 105 2.42 10.87 13.80
C GLN A 105 2.31 10.58 15.31
N GLY A 106 2.25 9.31 15.68
CA GLY A 106 2.10 8.88 17.09
C GLY A 106 0.68 8.42 17.43
N GLY A 107 0.49 7.84 18.62
CA GLY A 107 -0.80 7.36 19.10
C GLY A 107 -1.36 6.17 18.32
N ARG A 108 -2.69 6.08 18.23
CA ARG A 108 -3.41 5.03 17.51
C ARG A 108 -3.94 5.55 16.19
N MET A 109 -3.29 5.22 15.09
CA MET A 109 -3.64 5.67 13.75
C MET A 109 -4.24 4.53 12.92
N LEU A 110 -5.44 4.75 12.36
CA LEU A 110 -5.96 3.91 11.29
C LEU A 110 -5.60 4.53 9.93
N PHE A 111 -4.93 3.77 9.08
CA PHE A 111 -4.70 4.13 7.68
C PHE A 111 -5.72 3.42 6.78
N LEU A 112 -6.33 4.18 5.86
CA LEU A 112 -7.23 3.66 4.83
C LEU A 112 -6.76 4.12 3.45
N GLY A 113 -6.32 3.19 2.61
CA GLY A 113 -5.83 3.45 1.27
C GLY A 113 -6.93 3.30 0.22
N LEU A 114 -7.46 4.41 -0.29
CA LEU A 114 -8.53 4.45 -1.31
C LEU A 114 -7.92 4.37 -2.71
N GLY A 115 -7.98 3.19 -3.32
CA GLY A 115 -7.43 2.92 -4.64
C GLY A 115 -8.37 2.06 -5.48
N THR A 116 -7.81 1.08 -6.21
CA THR A 116 -8.60 0.02 -6.86
C THR A 116 -9.44 -0.72 -5.83
N GLY A 117 -8.84 -1.03 -4.68
CA GLY A 117 -9.50 -1.59 -3.51
C GLY A 117 -9.46 -0.64 -2.31
N LEU A 118 -9.58 -1.21 -1.11
CA LEU A 118 -9.44 -0.56 0.19
C LEU A 118 -8.27 -1.20 0.94
N GLY A 119 -7.11 -0.54 0.96
CA GLY A 119 -6.01 -0.95 1.83
C GLY A 119 -6.25 -0.48 3.26
N SER A 120 -5.79 -1.22 4.25
CA SER A 120 -5.91 -0.84 5.66
C SER A 120 -4.70 -1.27 6.49
N ALA A 121 -4.33 -0.45 7.46
CA ALA A 121 -3.32 -0.75 8.46
C ALA A 121 -3.62 0.02 9.74
N LEU A 122 -3.33 -0.56 10.89
CA LEU A 122 -3.41 0.10 12.19
C LEU A 122 -2.00 0.27 12.74
N ILE A 123 -1.68 1.45 13.27
CA ILE A 123 -0.43 1.66 14.02
C ILE A 123 -0.81 2.13 15.43
N VAL A 124 -0.30 1.44 16.42
CA VAL A 124 -0.51 1.74 17.83
C VAL A 124 0.85 1.85 18.49
N ASP A 125 1.19 3.02 19.00
CA ASP A 125 2.44 3.26 19.74
C ASP A 125 3.69 2.74 19.00
N ASN A 126 3.81 3.06 17.70
CA ASN A 126 4.86 2.64 16.77
C ASN A 126 4.83 1.15 16.37
N VAL A 127 3.83 0.38 16.80
CA VAL A 127 3.64 -1.01 16.37
C VAL A 127 2.67 -1.04 15.20
N LEU A 128 3.13 -1.56 14.06
CA LEU A 128 2.32 -1.72 12.86
C LEU A 128 1.57 -3.06 12.91
N GLU A 129 0.25 -2.98 12.83
CA GLU A 129 -0.66 -4.12 12.70
C GLU A 129 -1.32 -4.09 11.31
N PRO A 130 -0.91 -4.96 10.38
CA PRO A 130 -1.58 -5.08 9.08
C PRO A 130 -3.03 -5.52 9.25
N MET A 131 -3.95 -4.87 8.50
CA MET A 131 -5.38 -5.11 8.59
C MET A 131 -5.95 -5.46 7.22
N GLU A 132 -6.94 -6.34 7.17
CA GLU A 132 -7.70 -6.71 5.96
C GLU A 132 -9.18 -6.33 6.09
N LEU A 133 -9.46 -5.08 6.47
CA LEU A 133 -10.81 -4.58 6.70
C LEU A 133 -11.66 -4.52 5.42
N ALA A 134 -11.01 -4.47 4.27
CA ALA A 134 -11.64 -4.41 2.95
C ALA A 134 -12.71 -5.48 2.72
N ARG A 135 -12.45 -6.69 3.20
CA ARG A 135 -13.27 -7.88 2.96
C ARG A 135 -14.41 -8.07 3.95
N LEU A 136 -14.46 -7.27 5.01
CA LEU A 136 -15.55 -7.33 5.98
C LEU A 136 -16.89 -6.99 5.32
N PRO A 137 -18.00 -7.67 5.70
CA PRO A 137 -19.34 -7.34 5.24
C PRO A 137 -19.72 -5.91 5.61
N TYR A 138 -20.38 -5.20 4.69
CA TYR A 138 -20.86 -3.84 4.94
C TYR A 138 -22.36 -3.72 4.69
N LYS A 139 -22.79 -3.40 3.49
CA LYS A 139 -24.19 -3.18 3.15
C LYS A 139 -24.66 -4.02 1.97
N LYS A 140 -25.92 -4.49 2.01
CA LYS A 140 -26.57 -5.19 0.89
C LYS A 140 -25.72 -6.37 0.34
N GLY A 141 -25.12 -7.15 1.24
CA GLY A 141 -24.32 -8.32 0.87
C GLY A 141 -22.97 -8.01 0.25
N ARG A 142 -22.50 -6.76 0.29
CA ARG A 142 -21.21 -6.31 -0.24
C ARG A 142 -20.25 -5.92 0.86
N THR A 143 -18.97 -5.91 0.53
CA THR A 143 -17.87 -5.56 1.44
C THR A 143 -17.60 -4.06 1.48
N TYR A 144 -16.79 -3.61 2.44
CA TYR A 144 -16.30 -2.23 2.49
C TYR A 144 -15.59 -1.83 1.19
N GLU A 145 -14.71 -2.70 0.65
CA GLU A 145 -14.00 -2.45 -0.60
C GLU A 145 -14.95 -2.19 -1.78
N GLU A 146 -16.01 -2.97 -1.91
CA GLU A 146 -16.99 -2.81 -2.98
C GLU A 146 -17.79 -1.51 -2.90
N TYR A 147 -17.78 -0.84 -1.74
CA TYR A 147 -18.42 0.47 -1.55
C TYR A 147 -17.44 1.63 -1.72
N VAL A 148 -16.22 1.53 -1.20
CA VAL A 148 -15.29 2.69 -1.15
C VAL A 148 -14.07 2.54 -2.07
N GLY A 149 -13.85 1.38 -2.68
CA GLY A 149 -12.88 1.18 -3.75
C GLY A 149 -13.36 1.75 -5.09
N LEU A 150 -12.55 1.56 -6.15
CA LEU A 150 -12.83 2.08 -7.50
C LEU A 150 -14.20 1.61 -8.03
N ALA A 151 -14.53 0.33 -7.88
CA ALA A 151 -15.81 -0.22 -8.32
C ALA A 151 -17.01 0.47 -7.63
N GLY A 152 -16.86 0.86 -6.36
CA GLY A 152 -17.84 1.65 -5.63
C GLY A 152 -17.98 3.06 -6.17
N LEU A 153 -16.85 3.71 -6.46
CA LEU A 153 -16.81 5.04 -7.07
C LEU A 153 -17.50 5.08 -8.44
N GLU A 154 -17.19 4.13 -9.31
CA GLU A 154 -17.78 4.03 -10.65
C GLU A 154 -19.29 3.75 -10.61
N ARG A 155 -19.72 2.83 -9.73
CA ARG A 155 -21.13 2.47 -9.59
C ARG A 155 -22.01 3.58 -9.01
N GLN A 156 -21.50 4.33 -8.02
CA GLN A 156 -22.30 5.28 -7.25
C GLN A 156 -22.13 6.74 -7.70
N GLY A 157 -21.09 7.03 -8.43
CA GLY A 157 -20.66 8.39 -8.73
C GLY A 157 -20.00 9.08 -7.54
N LYS A 158 -19.22 10.12 -7.83
CA LYS A 158 -18.32 10.79 -6.86
C LYS A 158 -19.03 11.34 -5.62
N HIS A 159 -20.26 11.88 -5.79
CA HIS A 159 -20.97 12.49 -4.66
C HIS A 159 -21.39 11.44 -3.61
N LYS A 160 -22.09 10.39 -4.05
CA LYS A 160 -22.54 9.30 -3.16
C LYS A 160 -21.35 8.54 -2.59
N TRP A 161 -20.29 8.31 -3.40
CA TRP A 161 -19.08 7.64 -2.96
C TRP A 161 -18.39 8.39 -1.82
N ARG A 162 -18.29 9.73 -1.90
CA ARG A 162 -17.73 10.54 -0.80
C ARG A 162 -18.50 10.35 0.51
N HIS A 163 -19.82 10.36 0.43
CA HIS A 163 -20.66 10.13 1.61
C HIS A 163 -20.42 8.74 2.21
N GLN A 164 -20.30 7.70 1.36
CA GLN A 164 -19.99 6.35 1.83
C GLN A 164 -18.59 6.25 2.42
N VAL A 165 -17.58 6.94 1.86
CA VAL A 165 -16.24 6.99 2.45
C VAL A 165 -16.29 7.58 3.85
N ASN A 166 -16.99 8.71 4.05
CA ASN A 166 -17.10 9.34 5.38
C ASN A 166 -17.75 8.39 6.38
N GLU A 167 -18.84 7.73 5.99
CA GLU A 167 -19.54 6.77 6.85
C GLU A 167 -18.61 5.58 7.23
N VAL A 168 -17.89 5.04 6.26
CA VAL A 168 -16.94 3.93 6.50
C VAL A 168 -15.78 4.38 7.39
N VAL A 169 -15.26 5.59 7.19
CA VAL A 169 -14.20 6.16 8.04
C VAL A 169 -14.63 6.23 9.50
N GLU A 170 -15.81 6.79 9.76
CA GLU A 170 -16.34 6.91 11.13
C GLU A 170 -16.60 5.55 11.78
N GLN A 171 -17.17 4.60 11.04
CA GLN A 171 -17.43 3.26 11.54
C GLN A 171 -16.13 2.52 11.88
N LEU A 172 -15.15 2.52 10.97
CA LEU A 172 -13.89 1.81 11.17
C LEU A 172 -13.03 2.50 12.23
N LYS A 173 -12.99 3.84 12.27
CA LYS A 173 -12.32 4.60 13.32
C LYS A 173 -12.85 4.21 14.70
N SER A 174 -14.17 4.20 14.86
CA SER A 174 -14.82 3.82 16.12
C SER A 174 -14.54 2.36 16.48
N ALA A 175 -14.65 1.43 15.51
CA ALA A 175 -14.46 0.01 15.74
C ALA A 175 -13.05 -0.35 16.25
N VAL A 176 -12.01 0.33 15.73
CA VAL A 176 -10.62 0.10 16.16
C VAL A 176 -10.15 1.12 17.21
N GLN A 177 -11.04 2.02 17.67
CA GLN A 177 -10.75 3.06 18.66
C GLN A 177 -9.54 3.92 18.25
N ALA A 178 -9.43 4.29 16.97
CA ALA A 178 -8.33 5.11 16.48
C ALA A 178 -8.47 6.57 16.93
N ASP A 179 -7.36 7.20 17.32
CA ASP A 179 -7.32 8.63 17.66
C ASP A 179 -7.58 9.46 16.40
N TYR A 180 -7.03 9.02 15.28
CA TYR A 180 -7.21 9.66 13.98
C TYR A 180 -7.12 8.66 12.81
N VAL A 181 -7.63 9.10 11.66
CA VAL A 181 -7.57 8.33 10.41
C VAL A 181 -6.76 9.10 9.37
N VAL A 182 -5.88 8.40 8.68
CA VAL A 182 -5.18 8.93 7.51
C VAL A 182 -5.75 8.27 6.25
N LEU A 183 -6.18 9.09 5.31
CA LEU A 183 -6.66 8.63 4.01
C LEU A 183 -5.56 8.77 2.95
N GLY A 184 -5.18 7.64 2.36
CA GLY A 184 -4.20 7.55 1.29
C GLY A 184 -4.79 6.95 0.02
N GLY A 185 -3.91 6.60 -0.93
CA GLY A 185 -4.29 6.04 -2.22
C GLY A 185 -4.72 7.09 -3.26
N GLY A 186 -4.79 6.66 -4.53
CA GLY A 186 -5.01 7.58 -5.66
C GLY A 186 -6.37 8.29 -5.64
N ASN A 187 -7.40 7.68 -5.04
CA ASN A 187 -8.75 8.23 -4.97
C ASN A 187 -8.96 9.17 -3.77
N ALA A 188 -8.06 9.19 -2.77
CA ALA A 188 -8.14 10.12 -1.65
C ALA A 188 -8.17 11.59 -2.11
N ARG A 189 -7.49 11.92 -3.20
CA ARG A 189 -7.53 13.27 -3.83
C ARG A 189 -8.93 13.73 -4.27
N LEU A 190 -9.87 12.79 -4.40
CA LEU A 190 -11.25 13.10 -4.76
C LEU A 190 -12.07 13.56 -3.58
N LEU A 191 -11.61 13.37 -2.36
CA LEU A 191 -12.24 13.88 -1.15
C LEU A 191 -11.90 15.38 -1.01
N LYS A 192 -12.87 16.16 -0.58
CA LYS A 192 -12.60 17.52 -0.05
C LYS A 192 -12.04 17.32 1.37
N LYS A 193 -11.33 18.30 1.94
CA LYS A 193 -10.96 18.24 3.37
C LYS A 193 -12.18 17.79 4.18
N LEU A 194 -12.01 16.70 4.90
CA LEU A 194 -12.97 16.24 5.90
C LEU A 194 -12.90 17.15 7.11
#